data_fd20e5e1932681a61056011d34b8e3f6
#
_entry.id   fd20e5e1932681a61056011d34b8e3f6
#
_cell.length_a   1.000
_cell.length_b   1.000
_cell.length_c   1.000
_cell.angle_alpha   90.00
_cell.angle_beta   90.00
_cell.angle_gamma   90.00
#
_symmetry.space_group_name_H-M   'P 1'
#
loop_
_entity.id
_entity.type
_entity.pdbx_description
1 polymer ?
#
loop_
_entity_poly.entity_id
_entity_poly.type
_entity_poly.pdbx_seq_one_letter_code
_entity_poly.pdbx_strand_id
1 'polypeptide(L)'
;MSAVKGAWPVSGGAAALAVMLATLLAALALTPVAAAPTAKEKAKAEAKAKAKADAKKADAKKSEAKPDPRVWVLAKAEDTYVLRYGTPRAADPVFAVACQPGAQLIQFTVEAASGKVKAGDGVALTLAAGKRRLELAASAFRAPTEGRVVVEAAVSLDGRVLDLLNEGETLIVRMPGASESYPLAGAKAKLGDFRKVCLTGR
;
A
#
# COMPACT_ATOMS: atom_id res chain seq x y z
N MET A 1 -25.40 40.87 6.11
CA MET A 1 -26.61 40.04 6.16
C MET A 1 -27.06 39.79 4.75
N SER A 2 -26.77 38.62 4.17
CA SER A 2 -27.36 38.17 2.90
C SER A 2 -27.23 36.63 2.87
N ALA A 3 -28.37 35.99 3.04
CA ALA A 3 -28.51 34.53 3.02
C ALA A 3 -28.65 34.08 1.57
N VAL A 4 -27.76 33.20 1.11
CA VAL A 4 -27.88 32.48 -0.16
C VAL A 4 -28.40 31.05 0.14
N LYS A 5 -29.68 30.86 -0.13
CA LYS A 5 -30.31 29.51 -0.17
C LYS A 5 -30.05 28.90 -1.55
N GLY A 6 -29.21 27.91 -1.62
CA GLY A 6 -29.03 27.05 -2.79
C GLY A 6 -29.75 25.72 -2.57
N ALA A 7 -30.87 25.54 -3.26
CA ALA A 7 -31.59 24.25 -3.33
C ALA A 7 -30.96 23.36 -4.39
N TRP A 8 -30.68 22.09 -4.03
CA TRP A 8 -30.19 21.06 -4.97
C TRP A 8 -31.39 20.23 -5.45
N PRO A 9 -31.53 19.96 -6.75
CA PRO A 9 -32.58 19.09 -7.24
C PRO A 9 -32.22 17.61 -7.04
N VAL A 10 -33.11 16.90 -6.41
CA VAL A 10 -33.13 15.44 -6.33
C VAL A 10 -33.70 14.93 -7.64
N SER A 11 -32.89 14.27 -8.47
CA SER A 11 -33.34 13.57 -9.67
C SER A 11 -33.41 12.08 -9.37
N GLY A 12 -34.65 11.58 -9.21
CA GLY A 12 -34.97 10.17 -9.19
C GLY A 12 -34.90 9.57 -10.58
N GLY A 13 -34.29 8.40 -10.68
CA GLY A 13 -34.29 7.55 -11.87
C GLY A 13 -34.47 6.09 -11.45
N ALA A 14 -35.75 5.66 -11.43
CA ALA A 14 -36.13 4.24 -11.37
C ALA A 14 -36.26 3.70 -12.80
N ALA A 15 -35.94 2.44 -12.99
CA ALA A 15 -36.21 1.48 -14.06
C ALA A 15 -34.93 0.80 -14.54
N ALA A 16 -34.82 -0.49 -14.77
CA ALA A 16 -35.80 -1.53 -15.06
C ALA A 16 -35.17 -2.91 -14.78
N LEU A 17 -35.97 -3.81 -14.26
CA LEU A 17 -35.76 -5.26 -14.24
C LEU A 17 -35.70 -5.80 -15.70
N ALA A 18 -34.71 -6.62 -16.00
CA ALA A 18 -34.80 -7.58 -17.11
C ALA A 18 -34.35 -8.95 -16.62
N VAL A 19 -35.34 -9.79 -16.46
CA VAL A 19 -35.28 -11.24 -16.29
C VAL A 19 -34.86 -11.86 -17.63
N MET A 20 -33.80 -12.69 -17.66
CA MET A 20 -33.59 -13.69 -18.70
C MET A 20 -33.26 -15.03 -18.05
N LEU A 21 -34.24 -15.91 -18.20
CA LEU A 21 -34.27 -17.32 -17.87
C LEU A 21 -33.74 -18.14 -19.06
N ALA A 22 -33.24 -19.35 -18.74
CA ALA A 22 -32.99 -20.51 -19.64
C ALA A 22 -31.64 -20.46 -20.41
N THR A 23 -30.80 -21.50 -20.30
CA THR A 23 -31.02 -22.87 -20.79
C THR A 23 -30.04 -23.85 -20.17
N LEU A 24 -30.59 -24.92 -19.69
CA LEU A 24 -29.98 -26.18 -19.27
C LEU A 24 -29.50 -26.92 -20.54
N LEU A 25 -28.23 -27.24 -20.68
CA LEU A 25 -27.74 -28.25 -21.66
C LEU A 25 -26.78 -29.18 -20.96
N ALA A 26 -27.26 -30.39 -20.73
CA ALA A 26 -26.50 -31.55 -20.29
C ALA A 26 -25.50 -31.95 -21.39
N ALA A 27 -24.21 -31.96 -21.07
CA ALA A 27 -23.18 -32.58 -21.89
C ALA A 27 -22.64 -33.82 -21.16
N LEU A 28 -22.88 -34.98 -21.79
CA LEU A 28 -22.35 -36.27 -21.38
C LEU A 28 -20.82 -36.22 -21.29
N ALA A 29 -20.29 -36.59 -20.14
CA ALA A 29 -18.88 -36.80 -19.93
C ALA A 29 -18.41 -38.09 -20.59
N LEU A 30 -17.67 -37.98 -21.70
CA LEU A 30 -16.78 -39.05 -22.17
C LEU A 30 -15.50 -38.99 -21.31
N THR A 31 -15.29 -40.02 -20.49
CA THR A 31 -14.05 -40.22 -19.77
C THR A 31 -12.97 -40.68 -20.75
N PRO A 32 -11.85 -39.98 -20.94
CA PRO A 32 -10.72 -40.53 -21.68
C PRO A 32 -10.00 -41.59 -20.85
N VAL A 33 -9.84 -42.76 -21.40
CA VAL A 33 -8.99 -43.83 -20.90
C VAL A 33 -7.56 -43.31 -20.82
N ALA A 34 -6.99 -43.27 -19.62
CA ALA A 34 -5.61 -42.85 -19.39
C ALA A 34 -4.66 -43.93 -19.95
N ALA A 35 -4.01 -43.61 -21.07
CA ALA A 35 -2.89 -44.41 -21.56
C ALA A 35 -1.68 -44.22 -20.62
N ALA A 36 -1.08 -45.34 -20.20
CA ALA A 36 0.09 -45.37 -19.35
C ALA A 36 1.28 -44.65 -20.03
N PRO A 37 2.04 -43.79 -19.31
CA PRO A 37 3.15 -43.06 -19.90
C PRO A 37 4.28 -43.99 -20.31
N THR A 38 4.78 -43.85 -21.53
CA THR A 38 5.90 -44.62 -22.09
C THR A 38 7.22 -44.22 -21.40
N ALA A 39 8.18 -45.15 -21.35
CA ALA A 39 9.50 -44.99 -20.68
C ALA A 39 10.23 -43.70 -21.12
N LYS A 40 9.95 -43.19 -22.31
CA LYS A 40 10.55 -41.96 -22.87
C LYS A 40 9.99 -40.67 -22.22
N GLU A 41 8.78 -40.72 -21.69
CA GLU A 41 8.18 -39.61 -20.95
C GLU A 41 8.70 -39.49 -19.52
N LYS A 42 9.00 -40.63 -18.87
CA LYS A 42 9.63 -40.66 -17.54
C LYS A 42 10.99 -39.99 -17.55
N ALA A 43 11.83 -40.30 -18.54
CA ALA A 43 13.19 -39.72 -18.65
C ALA A 43 13.12 -38.18 -18.87
N LYS A 44 12.11 -37.69 -19.61
CA LYS A 44 11.92 -36.23 -19.84
C LYS A 44 11.38 -35.48 -18.60
N ALA A 45 10.60 -36.16 -17.79
CA ALA A 45 10.08 -35.61 -16.51
C ALA A 45 11.19 -35.50 -15.47
N GLU A 46 12.07 -36.50 -15.35
CA GLU A 46 13.21 -36.47 -14.41
C GLU A 46 14.25 -35.41 -14.80
N ALA A 47 14.55 -35.24 -16.10
CA ALA A 47 15.46 -34.20 -16.58
C ALA A 47 14.92 -32.80 -16.29
N LYS A 48 13.58 -32.59 -16.41
CA LYS A 48 12.93 -31.32 -16.12
C LYS A 48 12.85 -31.00 -14.62
N ALA A 49 12.75 -32.02 -13.77
CA ALA A 49 12.79 -31.89 -12.32
C ALA A 49 14.20 -31.52 -11.82
N LYS A 50 15.25 -32.11 -12.40
CA LYS A 50 16.64 -31.84 -12.03
C LYS A 50 17.07 -30.42 -12.46
N ALA A 51 16.69 -29.97 -13.66
CA ALA A 51 16.94 -28.61 -14.13
C ALA A 51 16.23 -27.54 -13.27
N LYS A 52 15.05 -27.87 -12.71
CA LYS A 52 14.31 -26.96 -11.83
C LYS A 52 14.87 -26.88 -10.41
N ALA A 53 15.56 -27.94 -9.95
CA ALA A 53 16.26 -27.97 -8.67
C ALA A 53 17.57 -27.17 -8.72
N ASP A 54 18.31 -27.24 -9.83
CA ASP A 54 19.55 -26.50 -10.01
C ASP A 54 19.30 -24.99 -10.22
N ALA A 55 18.21 -24.62 -10.90
CA ALA A 55 17.80 -23.21 -11.05
C ALA A 55 17.41 -22.57 -9.69
N LYS A 56 16.83 -23.36 -8.76
CA LYS A 56 16.46 -22.87 -7.42
C LYS A 56 17.66 -22.68 -6.48
N LYS A 57 18.82 -23.27 -6.81
CA LYS A 57 20.06 -23.15 -6.04
C LYS A 57 20.92 -21.95 -6.48
N ALA A 58 20.68 -21.44 -7.68
CA ALA A 58 21.40 -20.28 -8.21
C ALA A 58 20.89 -18.94 -7.64
N ASP A 59 19.61 -18.85 -7.21
CA ASP A 59 19.03 -17.64 -6.63
C ASP A 59 19.40 -17.41 -5.14
N ALA A 60 20.11 -18.34 -4.50
CA ALA A 60 20.52 -18.19 -3.11
C ALA A 60 21.86 -17.48 -2.92
N LYS A 61 22.42 -16.86 -3.97
CA LYS A 61 23.53 -15.94 -3.81
C LYS A 61 22.97 -14.60 -3.32
N LYS A 62 22.67 -14.56 -1.99
CA LYS A 62 22.33 -13.36 -1.24
C LYS A 62 23.44 -12.35 -1.55
N SER A 63 23.15 -11.46 -2.46
CA SER A 63 23.93 -10.24 -2.66
C SER A 63 24.03 -9.61 -1.28
N GLU A 64 25.22 -9.39 -0.76
CA GLU A 64 25.47 -8.53 0.40
C GLU A 64 25.07 -7.11 -0.02
N ALA A 65 23.77 -6.87 -0.03
CA ALA A 65 23.24 -5.54 -0.28
C ALA A 65 23.77 -4.65 0.84
N LYS A 66 24.51 -3.61 0.45
CA LYS A 66 24.93 -2.55 1.35
C LYS A 66 23.73 -2.18 2.25
N PRO A 67 23.89 -2.14 3.57
CA PRO A 67 22.77 -1.87 4.46
C PRO A 67 22.08 -0.58 4.06
N ASP A 68 20.77 -0.61 3.97
CA ASP A 68 19.95 0.56 3.64
C ASP A 68 20.18 1.63 4.73
N PRO A 69 20.69 2.83 4.40
CA PRO A 69 20.95 3.87 5.37
C PRO A 69 19.67 4.51 5.92
N ARG A 70 18.51 4.17 5.39
CA ARG A 70 17.23 4.73 5.80
C ARG A 70 16.77 4.15 7.13
N VAL A 71 16.25 5.01 8.00
CA VAL A 71 15.77 4.64 9.33
C VAL A 71 14.46 5.35 9.65
N TRP A 72 13.75 4.83 10.63
CA TRP A 72 12.60 5.52 11.22
C TRP A 72 13.05 6.54 12.25
N VAL A 73 12.52 7.74 12.17
CA VAL A 73 12.79 8.86 13.11
C VAL A 73 11.45 9.45 13.54
N LEU A 74 11.28 9.63 14.84
CA LEU A 74 10.22 10.46 15.41
C LEU A 74 10.77 11.87 15.60
N ALA A 75 10.15 12.84 14.98
CA ALA A 75 10.52 14.25 15.07
C ALA A 75 9.31 15.10 15.50
N LYS A 76 9.60 16.24 16.12
CA LYS A 76 8.63 17.29 16.38
C LYS A 76 9.02 18.50 15.54
N ALA A 77 8.06 19.05 14.80
CA ALA A 77 8.19 20.27 14.03
C ALA A 77 7.03 21.20 14.44
N GLU A 78 7.33 22.23 15.20
CA GLU A 78 6.33 23.13 15.79
C GLU A 78 5.27 22.35 16.57
N ASP A 79 4.02 22.36 16.12
CA ASP A 79 2.89 21.64 16.73
C ASP A 79 2.59 20.27 16.08
N THR A 80 3.45 19.83 15.17
CA THR A 80 3.27 18.59 14.43
C THR A 80 4.28 17.55 14.86
N TYR A 81 3.81 16.34 15.11
CA TYR A 81 4.67 15.17 15.33
C TYR A 81 4.72 14.33 14.07
N VAL A 82 5.93 13.94 13.65
CA VAL A 82 6.17 13.23 12.40
C VAL A 82 6.97 11.97 12.68
N LEU A 83 6.39 10.81 12.38
CA LEU A 83 7.09 9.54 12.30
C LEU A 83 7.48 9.31 10.84
N ARG A 84 8.77 9.43 10.51
CA ARG A 84 9.26 9.39 9.14
C ARG A 84 10.27 8.30 8.90
N TYR A 85 10.26 7.74 7.69
CA TYR A 85 11.24 6.80 7.17
C TYR A 85 12.03 7.45 6.03
N GLY A 86 13.34 7.41 6.14
CA GLY A 86 14.24 8.00 5.14
C GLY A 86 15.66 8.11 5.66
N THR A 87 16.54 8.72 4.87
CA THR A 87 17.89 9.04 5.29
C THR A 87 17.82 10.08 6.43
N PRO A 88 18.54 9.89 7.56
CA PRO A 88 18.35 10.71 8.77
C PRO A 88 18.46 12.21 8.57
N ARG A 89 19.27 12.66 7.62
CA ARG A 89 19.53 14.08 7.35
C ARG A 89 18.85 14.59 6.07
N ALA A 90 18.12 13.74 5.35
CA ALA A 90 17.36 14.20 4.18
C ALA A 90 16.20 15.07 4.63
N ALA A 91 15.95 16.16 3.92
CA ALA A 91 14.83 17.05 4.18
C ALA A 91 13.51 16.34 3.92
N ASP A 92 13.42 15.62 2.81
CA ASP A 92 12.21 14.93 2.39
C ASP A 92 12.28 13.42 2.70
N PRO A 93 11.38 12.89 3.52
CA PRO A 93 11.28 11.45 3.79
C PRO A 93 10.71 10.71 2.58
N VAL A 94 11.05 9.43 2.43
CA VAL A 94 10.40 8.57 1.42
C VAL A 94 9.01 8.13 1.86
N PHE A 95 8.78 8.09 3.17
CA PHE A 95 7.48 7.86 3.79
C PHE A 95 7.39 8.60 5.12
N ALA A 96 6.26 9.23 5.39
CA ALA A 96 6.00 9.89 6.67
C ALA A 96 4.55 9.74 7.10
N VAL A 97 4.36 9.75 8.41
CA VAL A 97 3.06 9.84 9.08
C VAL A 97 3.11 11.00 10.04
N ALA A 98 2.27 11.98 9.85
CA ALA A 98 2.23 13.18 10.68
C ALA A 98 0.91 13.29 11.42
N CYS A 99 0.94 13.81 12.65
CA CYS A 99 -0.25 14.24 13.37
C CYS A 99 -0.02 15.60 14.00
N GLN A 100 -1.07 16.38 14.02
CA GLN A 100 -1.15 17.59 14.84
C GLN A 100 -2.12 17.31 15.99
N PRO A 101 -1.66 17.33 17.26
CA PRO A 101 -2.53 17.16 18.41
C PRO A 101 -3.66 18.17 18.38
N GLY A 102 -4.91 17.70 18.58
CA GLY A 102 -6.09 18.54 18.51
C GLY A 102 -6.77 18.66 17.14
N ALA A 103 -6.04 18.48 16.03
CA ALA A 103 -6.66 18.50 14.68
C ALA A 103 -7.44 17.22 14.37
N GLN A 104 -7.26 16.16 15.13
CA GLN A 104 -7.88 14.84 14.94
C GLN A 104 -7.67 14.25 13.53
N LEU A 105 -6.59 14.65 12.89
CA LEU A 105 -6.18 14.19 11.58
C LEU A 105 -4.80 13.56 11.65
N ILE A 106 -4.64 12.53 10.83
CA ILE A 106 -3.34 11.95 10.51
C ILE A 106 -3.09 12.07 9.02
N GLN A 107 -1.92 12.51 8.66
CA GLN A 107 -1.49 12.69 7.28
C GLN A 107 -0.41 11.67 6.94
N PHE A 108 -0.58 11.01 5.82
CA PHE A 108 0.43 10.14 5.20
C PHE A 108 1.07 10.88 4.04
N THR A 109 2.38 10.90 3.99
CA THR A 109 3.16 11.45 2.88
C THR A 109 4.06 10.37 2.34
N VAL A 110 4.04 10.14 1.03
CA VAL A 110 4.81 9.09 0.35
C VAL A 110 5.48 9.69 -0.89
N GLU A 111 6.77 9.43 -1.08
CA GLU A 111 7.44 9.78 -2.33
C GLU A 111 6.87 8.94 -3.48
N ALA A 112 6.52 9.58 -4.59
CA ALA A 112 6.06 8.90 -5.78
C ALA A 112 7.24 8.30 -6.55
N ALA A 113 7.50 7.01 -6.33
CA ALA A 113 8.61 6.29 -6.97
C ALA A 113 8.44 6.07 -8.48
N SER A 114 7.26 6.33 -9.03
CA SER A 114 6.98 6.14 -10.46
C SER A 114 6.66 7.46 -11.17
N GLY A 115 7.17 7.61 -12.39
CA GLY A 115 6.82 8.75 -13.25
C GLY A 115 5.35 8.75 -13.76
N LYS A 116 4.52 7.78 -13.31
CA LYS A 116 3.10 7.71 -13.68
C LYS A 116 2.23 8.67 -12.87
N VAL A 117 2.69 9.06 -11.68
CA VAL A 117 2.01 10.04 -10.83
C VAL A 117 2.62 11.41 -11.06
N LYS A 118 1.80 12.39 -11.38
CA LYS A 118 2.21 13.79 -11.61
C LYS A 118 1.62 14.70 -10.55
N ALA A 119 2.31 15.80 -10.28
CA ALA A 119 1.76 16.83 -9.39
C ALA A 119 0.41 17.34 -9.92
N GLY A 120 -0.59 17.39 -9.05
CA GLY A 120 -1.97 17.73 -9.36
C GLY A 120 -2.88 16.52 -9.57
N ASP A 121 -2.34 15.29 -9.66
CA ASP A 121 -3.15 14.09 -9.84
C ASP A 121 -3.87 13.72 -8.53
N GLY A 122 -5.11 13.23 -8.66
CA GLY A 122 -5.79 12.45 -7.65
C GLY A 122 -5.30 11.00 -7.70
N VAL A 123 -4.89 10.43 -6.56
CA VAL A 123 -4.22 9.14 -6.47
C VAL A 123 -4.93 8.21 -5.50
N ALA A 124 -5.15 6.96 -5.89
CA ALA A 124 -5.53 5.92 -4.94
C ALA A 124 -4.27 5.39 -4.25
N LEU A 125 -4.16 5.60 -2.93
CA LEU A 125 -3.07 5.13 -2.09
C LEU A 125 -3.53 3.95 -1.25
N THR A 126 -2.85 2.82 -1.35
CA THR A 126 -3.10 1.65 -0.50
C THR A 126 -1.92 1.43 0.43
N LEU A 127 -2.21 1.34 1.72
CA LEU A 127 -1.27 0.97 2.77
C LEU A 127 -1.66 -0.40 3.30
N ALA A 128 -0.74 -1.35 3.39
CA ALA A 128 -1.01 -2.69 3.92
C ALA A 128 0.14 -3.18 4.80
N ALA A 129 -0.19 -3.74 5.96
CA ALA A 129 0.76 -4.38 6.85
C ALA A 129 0.09 -5.57 7.57
N GLY A 130 0.73 -6.73 7.52
CA GLY A 130 0.15 -7.96 8.06
C GLY A 130 -1.24 -8.24 7.46
N LYS A 131 -2.26 -8.27 8.31
CA LYS A 131 -3.66 -8.50 7.91
C LYS A 131 -4.45 -7.20 7.69
N ARG A 132 -3.85 -6.05 7.96
CA ARG A 132 -4.52 -4.75 7.85
C ARG A 132 -4.27 -4.13 6.48
N ARG A 133 -5.30 -3.47 5.98
CA ARG A 133 -5.25 -2.70 4.74
C ARG A 133 -6.06 -1.41 4.91
N LEU A 134 -5.52 -0.33 4.38
CA LEU A 134 -6.15 0.99 4.35
C LEU A 134 -6.07 1.51 2.93
N GLU A 135 -7.20 1.94 2.39
CA GLU A 135 -7.28 2.57 1.07
C GLU A 135 -7.69 4.03 1.25
N LEU A 136 -6.92 4.92 0.66
CA LEU A 136 -7.05 6.36 0.84
C LEU A 136 -7.16 7.05 -0.52
N ALA A 137 -8.02 8.05 -0.58
CA ALA A 137 -7.93 9.06 -1.62
C ALA A 137 -6.80 10.03 -1.25
N ALA A 138 -5.91 10.25 -2.17
CA ALA A 138 -4.71 11.05 -1.99
C ALA A 138 -4.56 12.06 -3.13
N SER A 139 -3.74 13.06 -2.92
CA SER A 139 -3.37 14.05 -3.95
C SER A 139 -1.86 14.10 -4.09
N ALA A 140 -1.39 14.31 -5.30
CA ALA A 140 0.03 14.39 -5.60
C ALA A 140 0.49 15.85 -5.70
N PHE A 141 1.60 16.16 -5.06
CA PHE A 141 2.20 17.49 -5.03
C PHE A 141 3.68 17.44 -5.40
N ARG A 142 4.23 18.58 -5.74
CA ARG A 142 5.67 18.73 -5.90
C ARG A 142 6.29 19.11 -4.56
N ALA A 143 7.22 18.31 -4.05
CA ALA A 143 7.93 18.61 -2.82
C ALA A 143 8.71 19.92 -2.93
N PRO A 144 8.68 20.79 -1.92
CA PRO A 144 9.30 22.11 -1.99
C PRO A 144 10.83 22.06 -2.17
N THR A 145 11.49 21.11 -1.53
CA THR A 145 12.93 21.06 -1.38
C THR A 145 13.64 20.48 -2.59
N GLU A 146 13.18 19.34 -3.11
CA GLU A 146 13.86 18.61 -4.18
C GLU A 146 13.06 18.52 -5.47
N GLY A 147 11.86 19.10 -5.50
CA GLY A 147 10.97 19.09 -6.65
C GLY A 147 10.43 17.70 -7.00
N ARG A 148 10.66 16.71 -6.14
CA ARG A 148 10.10 15.35 -6.27
C ARG A 148 8.59 15.41 -6.13
N VAL A 149 7.91 14.43 -6.73
CA VAL A 149 6.46 14.29 -6.52
C VAL A 149 6.23 13.48 -5.25
N VAL A 150 5.39 14.00 -4.37
CA VAL A 150 4.91 13.32 -3.17
C VAL A 150 3.40 13.15 -3.25
N VAL A 151 2.91 12.07 -2.66
CA VAL A 151 1.49 11.73 -2.56
C VAL A 151 1.07 11.90 -1.11
N GLU A 152 0.03 12.68 -0.86
CA GLU A 152 -0.48 12.96 0.48
C GLU A 152 -1.93 12.55 0.64
N ALA A 153 -2.23 11.90 1.74
CA ALA A 153 -3.56 11.53 2.16
C ALA A 153 -3.79 11.91 3.61
N ALA A 154 -4.92 12.50 3.91
CA ALA A 154 -5.34 12.80 5.27
C ALA A 154 -6.56 11.95 5.64
N VAL A 155 -6.60 11.47 6.87
CA VAL A 155 -7.67 10.64 7.42
C VAL A 155 -7.88 10.98 8.89
N SER A 156 -9.09 10.76 9.40
CA SER A 156 -9.37 10.93 10.82
C SER A 156 -8.43 10.11 11.68
N LEU A 157 -7.88 10.75 12.70
CA LEU A 157 -6.99 10.11 13.66
C LEU A 157 -7.80 9.22 14.60
N ASP A 158 -7.68 7.91 14.41
CA ASP A 158 -8.13 6.92 15.37
C ASP A 158 -7.01 5.90 15.67
N GLY A 159 -7.18 5.16 16.77
CA GLY A 159 -6.17 4.16 17.16
C GLY A 159 -5.99 3.07 16.11
N ARG A 160 -7.03 2.74 15.33
CA ARG A 160 -7.00 1.67 14.32
C ARG A 160 -6.14 2.01 13.11
N VAL A 161 -6.10 3.30 12.73
CA VAL A 161 -5.23 3.77 11.65
C VAL A 161 -3.75 3.59 12.06
N LEU A 162 -3.42 3.92 13.30
CA LEU A 162 -2.07 3.76 13.84
C LEU A 162 -1.69 2.28 14.07
N ASP A 163 -2.67 1.39 14.28
CA ASP A 163 -2.42 -0.04 14.39
C ASP A 163 -1.83 -0.65 13.11
N LEU A 164 -2.06 -0.02 11.95
CA LEU A 164 -1.42 -0.43 10.71
C LEU A 164 0.11 -0.47 10.84
N LEU A 165 0.71 0.50 11.54
CA LEU A 165 2.17 0.58 11.73
C LEU A 165 2.69 -0.42 12.77
N ASN A 166 1.80 -1.08 13.53
CA ASN A 166 2.15 -2.11 14.50
C ASN A 166 1.99 -3.54 13.96
N GLU A 167 1.27 -3.72 12.84
CA GLU A 167 0.99 -5.01 12.23
C GLU A 167 2.14 -5.47 11.32
N GLY A 168 2.44 -6.79 11.38
CA GLY A 168 3.44 -7.39 10.51
C GLY A 168 4.86 -6.81 10.68
N GLU A 169 5.74 -7.12 9.77
CA GLU A 169 7.14 -6.66 9.79
C GLU A 169 7.42 -5.61 8.71
N THR A 170 6.54 -5.51 7.73
CA THR A 170 6.73 -4.67 6.56
C THR A 170 5.43 -3.94 6.24
N LEU A 171 5.53 -2.64 5.99
CA LEU A 171 4.48 -1.82 5.40
C LEU A 171 4.64 -1.84 3.89
N ILE A 172 3.60 -2.26 3.19
CA ILE A 172 3.52 -2.20 1.73
C ILE A 172 2.67 -1.00 1.35
N VAL A 173 3.23 -0.13 0.52
CA VAL A 173 2.57 1.07 -0.01
C VAL A 173 2.40 0.90 -1.50
N ARG A 174 1.16 1.00 -2.00
CA ARG A 174 0.85 0.89 -3.42
C ARG A 174 0.18 2.14 -3.93
N MET A 175 0.61 2.57 -5.10
CA MET A 175 0.04 3.67 -5.87
C MET A 175 0.13 3.34 -7.37
N PRO A 176 -0.50 4.09 -8.27
CA PRO A 176 -0.42 3.83 -9.71
C PRO A 176 1.02 3.72 -10.20
N GLY A 177 1.39 2.53 -10.68
CA GLY A 177 2.70 2.24 -11.24
C GLY A 177 3.83 1.98 -10.25
N ALA A 178 3.59 1.98 -8.93
CA ALA A 178 4.58 1.68 -7.92
C ALA A 178 4.04 0.84 -6.76
N SER A 179 4.92 0.02 -6.20
CA SER A 179 4.69 -0.71 -4.95
C SER A 179 6.00 -0.70 -4.16
N GLU A 180 5.99 -0.02 -3.02
CA GLU A 180 7.14 0.13 -2.14
C GLU A 180 6.96 -0.67 -0.85
N SER A 181 8.07 -1.03 -0.22
CA SER A 181 8.07 -1.79 1.03
C SER A 181 9.00 -1.13 2.04
N TYR A 182 8.49 -0.92 3.25
CA TYR A 182 9.23 -0.28 4.34
C TYR A 182 9.27 -1.20 5.56
N PRO A 183 10.45 -1.48 6.16
CA PRO A 183 10.55 -2.29 7.37
C PRO A 183 9.92 -1.57 8.56
N LEU A 184 9.05 -2.24 9.33
CA LEU A 184 8.33 -1.64 10.46
C LEU A 184 9.05 -1.75 11.81
N ALA A 185 10.14 -2.52 11.93
CA ALA A 185 10.83 -2.71 13.20
C ALA A 185 11.19 -1.39 13.90
N GLY A 186 11.81 -0.45 13.18
CA GLY A 186 12.15 0.87 13.71
C GLY A 186 10.94 1.78 13.98
N ALA A 187 9.84 1.62 13.22
CA ALA A 187 8.60 2.33 13.47
C ALA A 187 7.96 1.88 14.79
N LYS A 188 7.89 0.56 15.02
CA LYS A 188 7.29 -0.02 16.23
C LYS A 188 7.94 0.48 17.51
N ALA A 189 9.27 0.63 17.51
CA ALA A 189 10.01 1.14 18.65
C ALA A 189 9.63 2.59 19.03
N LYS A 190 9.10 3.38 18.09
CA LYS A 190 8.72 4.79 18.26
C LYS A 190 7.21 5.03 18.28
N LEU A 191 6.45 4.00 17.90
CA LEU A 191 5.02 4.13 17.74
C LEU A 191 4.28 4.39 19.05
N GLY A 192 4.78 3.87 20.18
CA GLY A 192 4.22 4.13 21.51
C GLY A 192 4.22 5.63 21.84
N ASP A 193 5.37 6.28 21.68
CA ASP A 193 5.52 7.71 21.92
C ASP A 193 4.69 8.53 20.91
N PHE A 194 4.73 8.16 19.63
CA PHE A 194 3.93 8.82 18.60
C PHE A 194 2.42 8.74 18.90
N ARG A 195 1.91 7.56 19.25
CA ARG A 195 0.49 7.38 19.64
C ARG A 195 0.12 8.23 20.85
N LYS A 196 0.98 8.23 21.88
CA LYS A 196 0.75 9.00 23.08
C LYS A 196 0.53 10.48 22.74
N VAL A 197 1.45 11.11 22.00
CA VAL A 197 1.34 12.54 21.69
C VAL A 197 0.17 12.85 20.74
N CYS A 198 -0.12 11.98 19.77
CA CYS A 198 -1.20 12.20 18.82
C CYS A 198 -2.59 12.00 19.44
N LEU A 199 -2.78 10.99 20.31
CA LEU A 199 -4.09 10.63 20.84
C LEU A 199 -4.42 11.35 22.17
N THR A 200 -3.42 11.76 22.95
CA THR A 200 -3.62 12.42 24.27
C THR A 200 -3.54 13.93 24.22
N GLY A 201 -3.11 14.52 23.14
CA GLY A 201 -3.00 15.98 22.96
C GLY A 201 -4.37 16.69 22.78
N ARG A 202 -5.37 16.28 23.58
CA ARG A 202 -6.68 16.94 23.68
C ARG A 202 -6.71 17.98 24.76
#